data_2aa0f54a154461e9196003f82ec7ba6b
#
_entry.id   2aa0f54a154461e9196003f82ec7ba6b
#
_cell.length_a   1.000
_cell.length_b   1.000
_cell.length_c   1.000
_cell.angle_alpha   90.00
_cell.angle_beta   90.00
_cell.angle_gamma   90.00
#
_symmetry.space_group_name_H-M   'P 1'
#
loop_
_entity.id
_entity.type
_entity.pdbx_description
1 polymer ?
#
loop_
_entity_poly.entity_id
_entity_poly.type
_entity_poly.pdbx_seq_one_letter_code
_entity_poly.pdbx_strand_id
1 'polypeptide(L)'
;MPITLASAQAQDARDALAPLRQEFNLPDGVIYLDGNSLGAQPKAALARAQQVIQQEWGVGLIRSWNTAGWFELPQRLGNQLGKLVGAKDGEVVVTDTTSVNLFKVLAAALR
;
A
#
# COMPACT_ATOMS: atom_id res chain seq x y z
N MET A 1 -10.76 -27.07 21.40
CA MET A 1 -11.52 -27.86 20.38
C MET A 1 -10.63 -28.09 19.18
N PRO A 2 -10.62 -29.28 18.58
CA PRO A 2 -9.84 -29.49 17.35
C PRO A 2 -10.44 -28.67 16.19
N ILE A 3 -9.58 -28.10 15.39
CA ILE A 3 -10.00 -27.37 14.17
C ILE A 3 -10.38 -28.42 13.12
N THR A 4 -11.63 -28.38 12.67
CA THR A 4 -12.15 -29.24 11.59
C THR A 4 -12.47 -28.39 10.36
N LEU A 5 -12.60 -29.03 9.19
CA LEU A 5 -13.02 -28.32 7.97
C LEU A 5 -14.36 -27.60 8.16
N ALA A 6 -15.32 -28.24 8.81
CA ALA A 6 -16.62 -27.63 9.08
C ALA A 6 -16.52 -26.40 10.00
N SER A 7 -15.64 -26.45 11.02
CA SER A 7 -15.42 -25.28 11.89
C SER A 7 -14.71 -24.13 11.16
N ALA A 8 -13.78 -24.42 10.24
CA ALA A 8 -13.13 -23.41 9.42
C ALA A 8 -14.13 -22.77 8.45
N GLN A 9 -14.92 -23.57 7.73
CA GLN A 9 -15.98 -23.06 6.83
C GLN A 9 -17.03 -22.20 7.56
N ALA A 10 -17.36 -22.57 8.82
CA ALA A 10 -18.27 -21.77 9.63
C ALA A 10 -17.66 -20.42 10.07
N GLN A 11 -16.34 -20.33 10.19
CA GLN A 11 -15.63 -19.05 10.42
C GLN A 11 -15.59 -18.21 9.15
N ASP A 12 -15.25 -18.82 8.01
CA ASP A 12 -15.24 -18.12 6.70
C ASP A 12 -16.60 -17.50 6.39
N ALA A 13 -17.69 -18.20 6.67
CA ALA A 13 -19.06 -17.69 6.46
C ALA A 13 -19.41 -16.47 7.33
N ARG A 14 -18.65 -16.20 8.39
CA ARG A 14 -18.84 -15.04 9.29
C ARG A 14 -17.78 -13.98 9.14
N ASP A 15 -16.81 -14.18 8.24
CA ASP A 15 -15.72 -13.22 8.04
C ASP A 15 -16.23 -11.95 7.39
N ALA A 16 -16.26 -10.88 8.18
CA ALA A 16 -16.65 -9.55 7.71
C ALA A 16 -15.68 -8.97 6.64
N LEU A 17 -14.46 -9.50 6.55
CA LEU A 17 -13.45 -9.07 5.58
C LEU A 17 -13.51 -9.86 4.28
N ALA A 18 -14.27 -10.96 4.20
CA ALA A 18 -14.37 -11.79 3.01
C ALA A 18 -14.67 -11.00 1.71
N PRO A 19 -15.55 -9.98 1.69
CA PRO A 19 -15.80 -9.16 0.50
C PRO A 19 -14.58 -8.40 0.01
N LEU A 20 -13.63 -8.03 0.89
CA LEU A 20 -12.43 -7.28 0.53
C LEU A 20 -11.49 -8.07 -0.38
N ARG A 21 -11.59 -9.41 -0.43
CA ARG A 21 -10.85 -10.23 -1.40
C ARG A 21 -11.13 -9.79 -2.84
N GLN A 22 -12.32 -9.31 -3.13
CA GLN A 22 -12.71 -8.84 -4.46
C GLN A 22 -12.03 -7.55 -4.90
N GLU A 23 -11.43 -6.81 -3.96
CA GLU A 23 -10.66 -5.61 -4.25
C GLU A 23 -9.27 -5.90 -4.83
N PHE A 24 -8.86 -7.17 -4.85
CA PHE A 24 -7.55 -7.61 -5.32
C PHE A 24 -7.65 -8.48 -6.57
N ASN A 25 -6.64 -8.38 -7.43
CA ASN A 25 -6.43 -9.29 -8.55
C ASN A 25 -5.70 -10.54 -8.03
N LEU A 26 -6.44 -11.61 -7.82
CA LEU A 26 -5.90 -12.91 -7.43
C LEU A 26 -6.27 -13.94 -8.49
N PRO A 27 -5.32 -14.75 -8.96
CA PRO A 27 -5.63 -15.84 -9.91
C PRO A 27 -6.61 -16.85 -9.31
N ASP A 28 -7.47 -17.41 -10.16
CA ASP A 28 -8.41 -18.45 -9.74
C ASP A 28 -7.66 -19.70 -9.23
N GLY A 29 -8.18 -20.29 -8.17
CA GLY A 29 -7.62 -21.51 -7.58
C GLY A 29 -6.31 -21.33 -6.81
N VAL A 30 -5.78 -20.12 -6.74
CA VAL A 30 -4.56 -19.82 -5.96
C VAL A 30 -4.91 -19.38 -4.55
N ILE A 31 -4.35 -20.08 -3.56
CA ILE A 31 -4.32 -19.66 -2.17
C ILE A 31 -3.02 -18.91 -1.93
N TYR A 32 -3.08 -17.57 -1.99
CA TYR A 32 -1.90 -16.72 -1.87
C TYR A 32 -1.66 -16.34 -0.41
N LEU A 33 -0.57 -16.84 0.17
CA LEU A 33 -0.20 -16.64 1.59
C LEU A 33 1.13 -15.89 1.77
N ASP A 34 1.75 -15.43 0.68
CA ASP A 34 3.06 -14.77 0.70
C ASP A 34 2.95 -13.24 0.50
N GLY A 35 1.91 -12.64 1.04
CA GLY A 35 1.68 -11.18 0.96
C GLY A 35 2.73 -10.33 1.67
N ASN A 36 3.56 -10.91 2.52
CA ASN A 36 4.69 -10.25 3.17
C ASN A 36 5.87 -10.02 2.22
N SER A 37 6.08 -10.92 1.25
CA SER A 37 7.12 -10.77 0.22
C SER A 37 6.65 -9.85 -0.91
N LEU A 38 5.45 -10.10 -1.42
CA LEU A 38 4.79 -9.25 -2.43
C LEU A 38 3.29 -9.27 -2.19
N GLY A 39 2.71 -8.14 -1.85
CA GLY A 39 1.26 -8.01 -1.67
C GLY A 39 0.48 -8.33 -2.94
N ALA A 40 -0.71 -8.93 -2.80
CA ALA A 40 -1.63 -9.07 -3.91
C ALA A 40 -1.97 -7.69 -4.51
N GLN A 41 -2.09 -7.61 -5.84
CA GLN A 41 -2.34 -6.35 -6.53
C GLN A 41 -3.75 -5.81 -6.24
N PRO A 42 -3.90 -4.63 -5.60
CA PRO A 42 -5.20 -3.98 -5.51
C PRO A 42 -5.67 -3.51 -6.90
N LYS A 43 -6.93 -3.73 -7.23
CA LYS A 43 -7.52 -3.26 -8.50
C LYS A 43 -7.41 -1.74 -8.65
N ALA A 44 -7.63 -1.01 -7.58
CA ALA A 44 -7.49 0.45 -7.54
C ALA A 44 -6.06 0.91 -7.86
N ALA A 45 -5.03 0.16 -7.48
CA ALA A 45 -3.64 0.51 -7.77
C ALA A 45 -3.33 0.46 -9.27
N LEU A 46 -3.87 -0.53 -9.99
CA LEU A 46 -3.71 -0.61 -11.44
C LEU A 46 -4.34 0.59 -12.14
N ALA A 47 -5.58 0.91 -11.81
CA ALA A 47 -6.30 2.06 -12.38
C ALA A 47 -5.56 3.38 -12.09
N ARG A 48 -5.06 3.54 -10.85
CA ARG A 48 -4.29 4.73 -10.46
C ARG A 48 -2.98 4.84 -11.22
N ALA A 49 -2.24 3.75 -11.40
CA ALA A 49 -1.00 3.72 -12.17
C ALA A 49 -1.23 4.13 -13.63
N GLN A 50 -2.30 3.62 -14.26
CA GLN A 50 -2.67 4.01 -15.62
C GLN A 50 -3.00 5.50 -15.73
N GLN A 51 -3.74 6.05 -14.78
CA GLN A 51 -4.03 7.49 -14.73
C GLN A 51 -2.76 8.33 -14.61
N VAL A 52 -1.83 7.93 -13.74
CA VAL A 52 -0.54 8.63 -13.57
C VAL A 52 0.23 8.64 -14.88
N ILE A 53 0.36 7.49 -15.54
CA ILE A 53 1.13 7.37 -16.78
C ILE A 53 0.47 8.17 -17.92
N GLN A 54 -0.83 8.01 -18.11
CA GLN A 54 -1.52 8.56 -19.28
C GLN A 54 -1.82 10.05 -19.13
N GLN A 55 -2.26 10.49 -17.95
CA GLN A 55 -2.73 11.85 -17.75
C GLN A 55 -1.70 12.74 -17.07
N GLU A 56 -1.21 12.30 -15.92
CA GLU A 56 -0.34 13.17 -15.13
C GLU A 56 1.04 13.29 -15.77
N TRP A 57 1.63 12.19 -16.20
CA TRP A 57 2.90 12.21 -16.93
C TRP A 57 2.68 12.57 -18.41
N GLY A 58 1.85 11.82 -19.14
CA GLY A 58 1.73 11.95 -20.58
C GLY A 58 1.17 13.30 -21.03
N VAL A 59 0.22 13.86 -20.29
CA VAL A 59 -0.43 15.15 -20.61
C VAL A 59 0.08 16.29 -19.72
N GLY A 60 0.16 16.04 -18.41
CA GLY A 60 0.54 17.06 -17.42
C GLY A 60 2.01 17.46 -17.48
N LEU A 61 2.89 16.50 -17.83
CA LEU A 61 4.34 16.69 -17.88
C LEU A 61 4.88 17.29 -16.58
N ILE A 62 5.84 18.21 -16.66
CA ILE A 62 6.44 18.84 -15.46
C ILE A 62 5.43 19.59 -14.58
N ARG A 63 4.31 20.04 -15.13
CA ARG A 63 3.26 20.75 -14.38
C ARG A 63 2.63 19.87 -13.31
N SER A 64 2.64 18.54 -13.47
CA SER A 64 2.04 17.59 -12.56
C SER A 64 2.71 17.56 -11.17
N TRP A 65 3.91 18.08 -11.04
CA TRP A 65 4.50 18.31 -9.73
C TRP A 65 3.56 19.15 -8.84
N ASN A 66 2.92 20.15 -9.40
CA ASN A 66 1.98 21.02 -8.68
C ASN A 66 0.51 20.59 -8.91
N THR A 67 0.10 20.41 -10.18
CA THR A 67 -1.32 20.21 -10.51
C THR A 67 -1.86 18.83 -10.09
N ALA A 68 -1.00 17.80 -10.05
CA ALA A 68 -1.34 16.46 -9.55
C ALA A 68 -0.84 16.23 -8.11
N GLY A 69 -0.18 17.22 -7.51
CA GLY A 69 0.31 17.16 -6.13
C GLY A 69 1.42 16.15 -5.89
N TRP A 70 2.30 15.94 -6.88
CA TRP A 70 3.42 15.00 -6.73
C TRP A 70 4.43 15.47 -5.69
N PHE A 71 4.59 16.79 -5.56
CA PHE A 71 5.53 17.35 -4.60
C PHE A 71 5.16 17.01 -3.15
N GLU A 72 3.88 17.09 -2.81
CA GLU A 72 3.37 16.80 -1.47
C GLU A 72 3.03 15.32 -1.25
N LEU A 73 3.05 14.50 -2.32
CA LEU A 73 2.60 13.11 -2.26
C LEU A 73 3.31 12.27 -1.19
N PRO A 74 4.64 12.34 -1.03
CA PRO A 74 5.35 11.58 -0.01
C PRO A 74 4.85 11.87 1.41
N GLN A 75 4.62 13.14 1.75
CA GLN A 75 4.14 13.54 3.05
C GLN A 75 2.66 13.21 3.25
N ARG A 76 1.84 13.42 2.22
CA ARG A 76 0.40 13.11 2.26
C ARG A 76 0.16 11.62 2.47
N LEU A 77 0.89 10.75 1.78
CA LEU A 77 0.83 9.30 1.99
C LEU A 77 1.40 8.91 3.35
N GLY A 78 2.48 9.56 3.78
CA GLY A 78 3.04 9.39 5.11
C GLY A 78 2.02 9.66 6.21
N ASN A 79 1.29 10.76 6.14
CA ASN A 79 0.24 11.08 7.10
C ASN A 79 -0.91 10.06 7.12
N GLN A 80 -1.24 9.45 5.97
CA GLN A 80 -2.23 8.37 5.94
C GLN A 80 -1.72 7.09 6.61
N LEU A 81 -0.47 6.70 6.33
CA LEU A 81 0.17 5.54 6.96
C LEU A 81 0.43 5.78 8.45
N GLY A 82 0.74 7.01 8.84
CA GLY A 82 0.94 7.42 10.23
C GLY A 82 -0.22 7.01 11.13
N LYS A 83 -1.45 7.11 10.64
CA LYS A 83 -2.65 6.69 11.39
C LYS A 83 -2.66 5.21 11.75
N LEU A 84 -2.03 4.36 10.93
CA LEU A 84 -1.96 2.91 11.19
C LEU A 84 -0.91 2.54 12.24
N VAL A 85 0.11 3.39 12.40
CA VAL A 85 1.22 3.15 13.34
C VAL A 85 1.17 4.07 14.56
N GLY A 86 0.11 4.89 14.70
CA GLY A 86 -0.08 5.79 15.83
C GLY A 86 0.79 7.06 15.80
N ALA A 87 1.32 7.42 14.64
CA ALA A 87 2.08 8.64 14.45
C ALA A 87 1.17 9.86 14.16
N LYS A 88 1.67 11.05 14.46
CA LYS A 88 1.02 12.33 14.16
C LYS A 88 1.31 12.77 12.72
N ASP A 89 0.56 13.75 12.25
CA ASP A 89 0.83 14.39 10.97
C ASP A 89 2.24 15.00 10.96
N GLY A 90 2.97 14.75 9.87
CA GLY A 90 4.35 15.21 9.70
C GLY A 90 5.43 14.26 10.23
N GLU A 91 5.08 13.22 10.99
CA GLU A 91 6.04 12.29 11.58
C GLU A 91 6.40 11.10 10.65
N VAL A 92 5.64 10.89 9.57
CA VAL A 92 5.86 9.80 8.61
C VAL A 92 5.99 10.38 7.21
N VAL A 93 6.95 9.89 6.45
CA VAL A 93 7.13 10.22 5.04
C VAL A 93 7.38 8.94 4.23
N VAL A 94 6.81 8.86 3.05
CA VAL A 94 7.07 7.78 2.10
C VAL A 94 8.19 8.20 1.17
N THR A 95 9.33 7.54 1.26
CA THR A 95 10.51 7.88 0.46
C THR A 95 11.40 6.66 0.27
N ASP A 96 12.22 6.66 -0.75
CA ASP A 96 13.30 5.71 -1.04
C ASP A 96 13.04 4.22 -0.71
N THR A 97 14.09 3.44 -0.62
CA THR A 97 14.07 2.04 -0.21
C THR A 97 14.47 1.87 1.25
N THR A 98 14.18 0.72 1.85
CA THR A 98 14.57 0.39 3.23
C THR A 98 16.06 0.62 3.48
N SER A 99 16.94 0.15 2.56
CA SER A 99 18.40 0.29 2.73
C SER A 99 18.85 1.75 2.71
N VAL A 100 18.31 2.55 1.78
CA VAL A 100 18.64 3.98 1.67
C VAL A 100 18.12 4.74 2.88
N ASN A 101 16.91 4.47 3.34
CA ASN A 101 16.33 5.10 4.52
C ASN A 101 17.10 4.74 5.79
N LEU A 102 17.50 3.47 5.95
CA LEU A 102 18.35 3.04 7.06
C LEU A 102 19.69 3.79 7.06
N PHE A 103 20.34 3.91 5.91
CA PHE A 103 21.57 4.69 5.79
C PHE A 103 21.35 6.15 6.20
N LYS A 104 20.29 6.80 5.72
CA LYS A 104 19.97 8.20 6.08
C LYS A 104 19.79 8.38 7.58
N VAL A 105 19.03 7.51 8.22
CA VAL A 105 18.77 7.57 9.67
C VAL A 105 20.03 7.36 10.47
N LEU A 106 20.84 6.34 10.13
CA LEU A 106 22.09 6.07 10.80
C LEU A 106 23.09 7.21 10.62
N ALA A 107 23.23 7.74 9.41
CA ALA A 107 24.13 8.86 9.14
C ALA A 107 23.72 10.14 9.91
N ALA A 108 22.43 10.37 10.13
CA ALA A 108 21.95 11.48 10.91
C ALA A 108 22.15 11.28 12.43
N ALA A 109 21.99 10.04 12.91
CA ALA A 109 22.11 9.72 14.34
C ALA A 109 23.56 9.64 14.84
N LEU A 110 24.54 9.40 13.94
CA LEU A 110 25.97 9.26 14.26
C LEU A 110 26.76 10.57 14.08
N ARG A 111 26.13 11.68 13.77
CA ARG A 111 26.72 13.02 13.72
C ARG A 111 26.61 13.71 15.07
#